data_9a80bac7fd45ab44d22732c6c667f575
#
_entry.id   9a80bac7fd45ab44d22732c6c667f575
#
_cell.length_a   1.000
_cell.length_b   1.000
_cell.length_c   1.000
_cell.angle_alpha   90.00
_cell.angle_beta   90.00
_cell.angle_gamma   90.00
#
_symmetry.space_group_name_H-M   'P 1'
#
loop_
_entity.id
_entity.type
_entity.pdbx_description
1 polymer ?
#
loop_
_entity_poly.entity_id
_entity_poly.type
_entity_poly.pdbx_seq_one_letter_code
_entity_poly.pdbx_strand_id
1 'polypeptide(L)'
;MPYMTSGQVLTALGFGVEEHLTRMMSGARGMRSDASGQLLAGEYPVGLLGTDAIPSTPNGYTRLERMLHLLVQSLLGSLPRPLDLGETLLVVATTKGNVRHLMEDEDVGRCRLHRMAQRVAEGLGFTHQPIVVSNACISGLSALILASRILQSGGYEHAIVAGVDELTPFIAEGFCGFRSLDSGACRPYDARREGLNLGEGGGVVLLTYDRELVTESVPVQLLGGAITNDANHISAPSRTGEELGQAIRLAMREAGVTAEQVAFVNPHGTATRYNDEMESKALASAGVDGRPILGMKGYIGHTLAASGMVECILAAEMLRRGEMVGTVGYEVSDLPVAIDVTSSPRRVEGDVCIKTASGFGGCNAAVVMSRGQRLEPLTRPEPKGVETVGSVTVEPGRIVRNGLEWFHAETEGDFGRFLRDAYRVLSPNDERFARLDDLCKLGVVAAEVLLDGIAVEDGYRFAVLLGNEWGSEQSDKRHWQYLQEYGSASPSVFVYTLPSIVVGEICIRNGLKGDNTFVVTAESGLPELYGYARILLEQGYADYCMVGWCEAAGATPKADMRLLKRLNG
;
A
#
# COMPACT_ATOMS: atom_id res chain seq x y z
N MET A 1 -2.51 4.43 -21.92
CA MET A 1 -2.86 3.98 -20.57
C MET A 1 -3.20 2.51 -20.62
N PRO A 2 -2.74 1.69 -19.67
CA PRO A 2 -3.01 0.27 -19.69
C PRO A 2 -4.49 -0.01 -19.44
N TYR A 3 -4.98 -1.05 -20.10
CA TYR A 3 -6.25 -1.66 -19.75
C TYR A 3 -6.11 -2.42 -18.44
N MET A 4 -7.19 -2.44 -17.69
CA MET A 4 -7.38 -3.25 -16.49
C MET A 4 -8.44 -4.31 -16.82
N THR A 5 -8.04 -5.59 -16.89
CA THR A 5 -8.98 -6.69 -17.17
C THR A 5 -9.95 -6.88 -16.00
N SER A 6 -10.99 -7.68 -16.19
CA SER A 6 -11.76 -8.21 -15.07
C SER A 6 -10.84 -9.03 -14.18
N GLY A 7 -10.70 -8.60 -12.93
CA GLY A 7 -9.84 -9.25 -11.95
C GLY A 7 -10.51 -10.44 -11.27
N GLN A 8 -9.78 -11.05 -10.35
CA GLN A 8 -10.34 -12.03 -9.41
C GLN A 8 -10.30 -11.47 -8.00
N VAL A 9 -11.30 -11.76 -7.20
CA VAL A 9 -11.44 -11.30 -5.81
C VAL A 9 -11.78 -12.50 -4.93
N LEU A 10 -11.12 -12.58 -3.77
CA LEU A 10 -11.37 -13.58 -2.74
C LEU A 10 -11.52 -12.87 -1.40
N THR A 11 -12.70 -12.93 -0.78
CA THR A 11 -12.95 -12.38 0.57
C THR A 11 -13.97 -13.24 1.31
N ALA A 12 -14.35 -12.85 2.51
CA ALA A 12 -15.44 -13.50 3.26
C ALA A 12 -16.80 -13.52 2.53
N LEU A 13 -16.96 -12.73 1.46
CA LEU A 13 -18.14 -12.78 0.59
C LEU A 13 -18.08 -13.88 -0.48
N GLY A 14 -16.96 -14.56 -0.69
CA GLY A 14 -16.82 -15.63 -1.67
C GLY A 14 -15.64 -15.43 -2.61
N PHE A 15 -15.74 -15.99 -3.82
CA PHE A 15 -14.72 -15.96 -4.86
C PHE A 15 -15.28 -15.42 -6.18
N GLY A 16 -14.54 -14.51 -6.80
CA GLY A 16 -14.91 -13.90 -8.08
C GLY A 16 -15.76 -12.63 -7.94
N VAL A 17 -15.64 -11.74 -8.91
CA VAL A 17 -16.26 -10.40 -8.91
C VAL A 17 -17.78 -10.46 -8.92
N GLU A 18 -18.35 -11.37 -9.70
CA GLU A 18 -19.82 -11.52 -9.86
C GLU A 18 -20.51 -11.89 -8.54
N GLU A 19 -19.96 -12.87 -7.82
CA GLU A 19 -20.50 -13.27 -6.53
C GLU A 19 -20.47 -12.14 -5.50
N HIS A 20 -19.34 -11.39 -5.47
CA HIS A 20 -19.21 -10.24 -4.58
C HIS A 20 -20.27 -9.19 -4.86
N LEU A 21 -20.41 -8.76 -6.11
CA LEU A 21 -21.38 -7.73 -6.47
C LEU A 21 -22.82 -8.18 -6.22
N THR A 22 -23.17 -9.42 -6.54
CA THR A 22 -24.50 -9.98 -6.27
C THR A 22 -24.82 -9.91 -4.77
N ARG A 23 -23.89 -10.33 -3.92
CA ARG A 23 -24.07 -10.30 -2.46
C ARG A 23 -24.09 -8.86 -1.91
N MET A 24 -23.23 -7.98 -2.41
CA MET A 24 -23.20 -6.58 -2.00
C MET A 24 -24.48 -5.83 -2.42
N MET A 25 -25.02 -6.10 -3.61
CA MET A 25 -26.31 -5.55 -4.07
C MET A 25 -27.48 -5.98 -3.18
N SER A 26 -27.42 -7.17 -2.59
CA SER A 26 -28.42 -7.64 -1.60
C SER A 26 -28.19 -7.10 -0.19
N GLY A 27 -27.13 -6.32 0.05
CA GLY A 27 -26.74 -5.83 1.37
C GLY A 27 -26.08 -6.88 2.27
N ALA A 28 -25.66 -8.03 1.72
CA ALA A 28 -25.02 -9.08 2.49
C ALA A 28 -23.63 -8.64 2.96
N ARG A 29 -23.28 -8.97 4.21
CA ARG A 29 -21.97 -8.71 4.83
C ARG A 29 -21.21 -10.02 5.00
N GLY A 30 -19.90 -10.02 4.72
CA GLY A 30 -19.03 -11.17 4.95
C GLY A 30 -18.52 -11.29 6.39
N MET A 31 -18.67 -10.26 7.19
CA MET A 31 -18.18 -10.22 8.57
C MET A 31 -19.08 -11.00 9.53
N ARG A 32 -18.46 -11.78 10.40
CA ARG A 32 -19.10 -12.61 11.44
C ARG A 32 -18.30 -12.53 12.72
N SER A 33 -18.95 -12.76 13.89
CA SER A 33 -18.21 -12.97 15.13
C SER A 33 -17.27 -14.14 14.99
N ASP A 34 -16.03 -13.99 15.45
CA ASP A 34 -15.06 -15.10 15.49
C ASP A 34 -15.50 -16.11 16.57
N ALA A 35 -16.28 -17.11 16.15
CA ALA A 35 -16.79 -18.14 17.04
C ALA A 35 -15.66 -19.01 17.66
N SER A 36 -14.45 -18.99 17.09
CA SER A 36 -13.31 -19.72 17.63
C SER A 36 -12.63 -18.99 18.79
N GLY A 37 -12.78 -17.67 18.88
CA GLY A 37 -12.10 -16.80 19.84
C GLY A 37 -10.55 -16.83 19.68
N GLN A 38 -10.06 -17.34 18.56
CA GLN A 38 -8.62 -17.53 18.35
C GLN A 38 -7.92 -16.27 17.85
N LEU A 39 -8.67 -15.33 17.25
CA LEU A 39 -8.09 -14.11 16.70
C LEU A 39 -8.05 -12.96 17.70
N LEU A 40 -9.09 -12.79 18.50
CA LEU A 40 -9.23 -11.67 19.42
C LEU A 40 -9.83 -12.13 20.76
N ALA A 41 -9.37 -11.53 21.83
CA ALA A 41 -9.94 -11.73 23.18
C ALA A 41 -11.26 -10.98 23.35
N GLY A 42 -12.20 -11.10 22.38
CA GLY A 42 -13.49 -10.41 22.39
C GLY A 42 -14.35 -10.73 21.17
N GLU A 43 -15.61 -10.29 21.19
CA GLU A 43 -16.58 -10.53 20.11
C GLU A 43 -16.52 -9.43 19.05
N TYR A 44 -15.40 -9.29 18.34
CA TYR A 44 -15.31 -8.39 17.19
C TYR A 44 -15.70 -9.11 15.91
N PRO A 45 -16.59 -8.53 15.07
CA PRO A 45 -16.88 -9.10 13.75
C PRO A 45 -15.65 -9.04 12.84
N VAL A 46 -15.34 -10.15 12.20
CA VAL A 46 -14.20 -10.32 11.29
C VAL A 46 -14.63 -10.97 9.98
N GLY A 47 -13.97 -10.57 8.88
CA GLY A 47 -14.21 -11.15 7.55
C GLY A 47 -13.24 -12.28 7.26
N LEU A 48 -13.51 -13.50 7.76
CA LEU A 48 -12.69 -14.67 7.52
C LEU A 48 -13.16 -15.47 6.32
N LEU A 49 -12.22 -16.02 5.57
CA LEU A 49 -12.48 -16.98 4.50
C LEU A 49 -12.95 -18.31 5.09
N GLY A 50 -13.94 -18.91 4.46
CA GLY A 50 -14.37 -20.28 4.82
C GLY A 50 -13.20 -21.28 4.70
N THR A 51 -13.24 -22.35 5.49
CA THR A 51 -12.21 -23.40 5.49
C THR A 51 -11.94 -23.99 4.13
N ASP A 52 -12.98 -24.13 3.31
CA ASP A 52 -12.93 -24.73 1.97
C ASP A 52 -12.70 -23.69 0.84
N ALA A 53 -12.61 -22.40 1.17
CA ALA A 53 -12.44 -21.33 0.18
C ALA A 53 -11.08 -21.36 -0.53
N ILE A 54 -10.08 -22.00 0.08
CA ILE A 54 -8.73 -22.09 -0.44
C ILE A 54 -8.36 -23.57 -0.61
N PRO A 55 -8.31 -24.07 -1.85
CA PRO A 55 -7.94 -25.46 -2.12
C PRO A 55 -6.55 -25.82 -1.54
N SER A 56 -6.39 -27.06 -1.09
CA SER A 56 -5.07 -27.59 -0.77
C SER A 56 -4.24 -27.74 -2.04
N THR A 57 -2.94 -27.42 -1.95
CA THR A 57 -1.98 -27.60 -3.04
C THR A 57 -0.88 -28.58 -2.62
N PRO A 58 -0.34 -29.39 -3.55
CA PRO A 58 0.73 -30.36 -3.20
C PRO A 58 2.08 -29.71 -2.90
N ASN A 59 2.23 -28.39 -3.10
CA ASN A 59 3.53 -27.71 -3.12
C ASN A 59 4.03 -27.25 -1.73
N GLY A 60 3.36 -27.64 -0.63
CA GLY A 60 3.71 -27.19 0.71
C GLY A 60 3.59 -25.66 0.88
N TYR A 61 2.68 -25.04 0.15
CA TYR A 61 2.36 -23.61 0.28
C TYR A 61 1.67 -23.32 1.62
N THR A 62 2.01 -22.18 2.21
CA THR A 62 1.25 -21.62 3.32
C THR A 62 -0.16 -21.25 2.89
N ARG A 63 -1.02 -20.91 3.85
CA ARG A 63 -2.37 -20.44 3.53
C ARG A 63 -2.35 -19.20 2.64
N LEU A 64 -1.50 -18.21 2.96
CA LEU A 64 -1.35 -16.99 2.17
C LEU A 64 -0.77 -17.27 0.77
N GLU A 65 0.24 -18.13 0.66
CA GLU A 65 0.81 -18.56 -0.63
C GLU A 65 -0.25 -19.24 -1.51
N ARG A 66 -1.14 -20.07 -0.92
CA ARG A 66 -2.27 -20.68 -1.63
C ARG A 66 -3.30 -19.64 -2.09
N MET A 67 -3.58 -18.60 -1.27
CA MET A 67 -4.47 -17.51 -1.68
C MET A 67 -3.92 -16.79 -2.91
N LEU A 68 -2.65 -16.40 -2.87
CA LEU A 68 -1.98 -15.73 -3.99
C LEU A 68 -1.95 -16.62 -5.23
N HIS A 69 -1.58 -17.89 -5.08
CA HIS A 69 -1.54 -18.86 -6.17
C HIS A 69 -2.92 -19.04 -6.83
N LEU A 70 -3.98 -19.24 -6.01
CA LEU A 70 -5.36 -19.38 -6.48
C LEU A 70 -5.81 -18.18 -7.30
N LEU A 71 -5.56 -16.96 -6.80
CA LEU A 71 -5.93 -15.72 -7.47
C LEU A 71 -5.23 -15.58 -8.83
N VAL A 72 -3.89 -15.70 -8.85
CA VAL A 72 -3.10 -15.54 -10.09
C VAL A 72 -3.43 -16.66 -11.09
N GLN A 73 -3.51 -17.91 -10.64
CA GLN A 73 -3.86 -19.04 -11.51
C GLN A 73 -5.27 -18.87 -12.12
N SER A 74 -6.24 -18.42 -11.32
CA SER A 74 -7.61 -18.16 -11.79
C SER A 74 -7.65 -17.01 -12.81
N LEU A 75 -6.88 -15.94 -12.58
CA LEU A 75 -6.75 -14.85 -13.55
C LEU A 75 -6.17 -15.38 -14.87
N LEU A 76 -5.03 -16.08 -14.82
CA LEU A 76 -4.39 -16.65 -16.02
C LEU A 76 -5.31 -17.57 -16.79
N GLY A 77 -6.10 -18.40 -16.07
CA GLY A 77 -7.09 -19.31 -16.68
C GLY A 77 -8.30 -18.62 -17.29
N SER A 78 -8.57 -17.37 -16.93
CA SER A 78 -9.68 -16.56 -17.48
C SER A 78 -9.32 -15.76 -18.73
N LEU A 79 -8.04 -15.67 -19.06
CA LEU A 79 -7.58 -14.91 -20.21
C LEU A 79 -7.90 -15.63 -21.54
N PRO A 80 -8.17 -14.90 -22.63
CA PRO A 80 -8.52 -15.50 -23.93
C PRO A 80 -7.36 -16.24 -24.59
N ARG A 81 -6.13 -15.97 -24.18
CA ARG A 81 -4.91 -16.66 -24.60
C ARG A 81 -3.86 -16.67 -23.48
N PRO A 82 -2.93 -17.64 -23.48
CA PRO A 82 -1.82 -17.66 -22.53
C PRO A 82 -0.95 -16.40 -22.66
N LEU A 83 -0.38 -15.96 -21.53
CA LEU A 83 0.65 -14.92 -21.47
C LEU A 83 2.05 -15.54 -21.53
N ASP A 84 2.98 -14.81 -22.12
CA ASP A 84 4.41 -15.04 -21.88
C ASP A 84 4.78 -14.51 -20.50
N LEU A 85 4.99 -15.42 -19.56
CA LEU A 85 5.36 -15.04 -18.19
C LEU A 85 6.81 -14.53 -18.07
N GLY A 86 7.61 -14.68 -19.13
CA GLY A 86 8.93 -14.04 -19.26
C GLY A 86 8.84 -12.54 -19.58
N GLU A 87 7.77 -12.08 -20.23
CA GLU A 87 7.53 -10.66 -20.55
C GLU A 87 6.44 -10.05 -19.63
N THR A 88 6.06 -10.78 -18.58
CA THR A 88 5.02 -10.36 -17.64
C THR A 88 5.61 -10.10 -16.26
N LEU A 89 5.47 -8.87 -15.77
CA LEU A 89 5.83 -8.49 -14.41
C LEU A 89 4.79 -9.01 -13.41
N LEU A 90 5.23 -9.59 -12.29
CA LEU A 90 4.37 -9.85 -11.12
C LEU A 90 4.67 -8.84 -10.02
N VAL A 91 3.65 -8.09 -9.59
CA VAL A 91 3.72 -7.18 -8.44
C VAL A 91 2.77 -7.68 -7.36
N VAL A 92 3.29 -7.87 -6.15
CA VAL A 92 2.52 -8.38 -5.01
C VAL A 92 2.48 -7.33 -3.89
N ALA A 93 1.28 -7.01 -3.41
CA ALA A 93 1.06 -6.16 -2.25
C ALA A 93 0.68 -7.02 -1.04
N THR A 94 1.40 -6.87 0.07
CA THR A 94 1.09 -7.54 1.34
C THR A 94 1.70 -6.77 2.51
N THR A 95 1.03 -6.80 3.69
CA THR A 95 1.56 -6.14 4.88
C THR A 95 2.54 -7.01 5.64
N LYS A 96 2.20 -8.29 5.85
CA LYS A 96 2.90 -9.19 6.76
C LYS A 96 3.35 -10.51 6.15
N GLY A 97 2.91 -10.81 4.92
CA GLY A 97 3.28 -12.08 4.30
C GLY A 97 2.95 -13.28 5.20
N ASN A 98 3.88 -14.21 5.27
CA ASN A 98 3.76 -15.45 6.06
C ASN A 98 4.06 -15.26 7.56
N VAL A 99 3.55 -14.20 8.21
CA VAL A 99 3.83 -13.91 9.63
C VAL A 99 3.43 -15.07 10.59
N ARG A 100 2.57 -15.98 10.14
CA ARG A 100 2.19 -17.18 10.89
C ARG A 100 3.40 -18.05 11.26
N HIS A 101 4.42 -18.15 10.41
CA HIS A 101 5.65 -18.89 10.73
C HIS A 101 6.40 -18.30 11.94
N LEU A 102 6.36 -16.98 12.11
CA LEU A 102 6.90 -16.35 13.31
C LEU A 102 6.12 -16.73 14.57
N MET A 103 4.79 -16.86 14.44
CA MET A 103 3.92 -17.21 15.57
C MET A 103 4.03 -18.67 15.98
N GLU A 104 4.31 -19.56 15.05
CA GLU A 104 4.40 -21.01 15.22
C GLU A 104 5.84 -21.49 15.49
N ASP A 105 6.79 -20.55 15.66
CA ASP A 105 8.22 -20.80 15.92
C ASP A 105 8.88 -21.70 14.85
N GLU A 106 8.40 -21.56 13.60
CA GLU A 106 8.89 -22.29 12.44
C GLU A 106 10.05 -21.54 11.75
N ASP A 107 10.37 -21.94 10.51
CA ASP A 107 11.41 -21.30 9.69
C ASP A 107 11.11 -19.82 9.43
N VAL A 108 11.71 -18.94 10.24
CA VAL A 108 11.61 -17.47 10.13
C VAL A 108 12.03 -16.96 8.75
N GLY A 109 12.90 -17.69 8.03
CA GLY A 109 13.25 -17.34 6.65
C GLY A 109 12.05 -17.32 5.70
N ARG A 110 10.98 -18.06 6.01
CA ARG A 110 9.73 -18.08 5.26
C ARG A 110 8.81 -16.87 5.55
N CYS A 111 9.07 -16.12 6.61
CA CYS A 111 8.34 -14.87 6.89
C CYS A 111 8.70 -13.76 5.91
N ARG A 112 9.85 -13.85 5.21
CA ARG A 112 10.28 -12.82 4.26
C ARG A 112 9.28 -12.66 3.11
N LEU A 113 8.75 -11.46 2.96
CA LEU A 113 7.68 -11.16 2.02
C LEU A 113 8.06 -11.50 0.57
N HIS A 114 9.29 -11.13 0.15
CA HIS A 114 9.75 -11.41 -1.20
C HIS A 114 9.89 -12.91 -1.48
N ARG A 115 10.29 -13.72 -0.50
CA ARG A 115 10.41 -15.19 -0.67
C ARG A 115 9.05 -15.85 -0.85
N MET A 116 8.04 -15.39 -0.10
CA MET A 116 6.65 -15.83 -0.28
C MET A 116 6.18 -15.59 -1.72
N ALA A 117 6.36 -14.36 -2.22
CA ALA A 117 5.98 -14.00 -3.58
C ALA A 117 6.78 -14.78 -4.64
N GLN A 118 8.10 -14.93 -4.43
CA GLN A 118 8.97 -15.66 -5.35
C GLN A 118 8.59 -17.15 -5.46
N ARG A 119 8.30 -17.82 -4.33
CA ARG A 119 7.85 -19.23 -4.36
C ARG A 119 6.61 -19.43 -5.20
N VAL A 120 5.64 -18.52 -5.09
CA VAL A 120 4.41 -18.58 -5.89
C VAL A 120 4.70 -18.25 -7.36
N ALA A 121 5.52 -17.25 -7.63
CA ALA A 121 5.92 -16.88 -8.99
C ALA A 121 6.62 -18.05 -9.71
N GLU A 122 7.61 -18.68 -9.08
CA GLU A 122 8.31 -19.86 -9.61
C GLU A 122 7.34 -21.02 -9.88
N GLY A 123 6.44 -21.31 -8.94
CA GLY A 123 5.44 -22.36 -9.09
C GLY A 123 4.42 -22.11 -10.20
N LEU A 124 4.21 -20.86 -10.60
CA LEU A 124 3.36 -20.46 -11.72
C LEU A 124 4.14 -20.33 -13.04
N GLY A 125 5.47 -20.34 -13.01
CA GLY A 125 6.33 -20.27 -14.19
C GLY A 125 6.80 -18.86 -14.58
N PHE A 126 6.72 -17.88 -13.68
CA PHE A 126 7.35 -16.57 -13.91
C PHE A 126 8.87 -16.70 -13.91
N THR A 127 9.55 -15.97 -14.78
CA THR A 127 11.02 -15.98 -14.91
C THR A 127 11.69 -14.80 -14.22
N HIS A 128 10.96 -13.69 -14.02
CA HIS A 128 11.43 -12.51 -13.29
C HIS A 128 11.09 -12.59 -11.80
N GLN A 129 11.91 -11.95 -10.99
CA GLN A 129 11.60 -11.78 -9.57
C GLN A 129 10.37 -10.88 -9.41
N PRO A 130 9.39 -11.24 -8.57
CA PRO A 130 8.26 -10.38 -8.29
C PRO A 130 8.70 -9.16 -7.47
N ILE A 131 8.06 -8.02 -7.73
CA ILE A 131 8.21 -6.83 -6.88
C ILE A 131 7.20 -6.93 -5.76
N VAL A 132 7.66 -6.84 -4.50
CA VAL A 132 6.76 -6.87 -3.34
C VAL A 132 6.66 -5.48 -2.72
N VAL A 133 5.47 -4.90 -2.77
CA VAL A 133 5.17 -3.59 -2.18
C VAL A 133 4.56 -3.78 -0.80
N SER A 134 5.18 -3.19 0.23
CA SER A 134 4.67 -3.20 1.60
C SER A 134 4.59 -1.78 2.15
N ASN A 135 3.47 -1.12 1.82
CA ASN A 135 3.21 0.30 2.11
C ASN A 135 1.94 0.45 2.94
N ALA A 136 1.87 -0.29 4.05
CA ALA A 136 0.71 -0.36 4.93
C ALA A 136 -0.60 -0.60 4.14
N CYS A 137 -1.69 0.09 4.50
CA CYS A 137 -3.01 -0.12 3.88
C CYS A 137 -3.10 0.37 2.43
N ILE A 138 -2.14 1.20 1.95
CA ILE A 138 -2.14 1.67 0.57
C ILE A 138 -1.40 0.73 -0.39
N SER A 139 -0.80 -0.36 0.10
CA SER A 139 0.08 -1.25 -0.69
C SER A 139 -0.53 -1.68 -2.03
N GLY A 140 -1.82 -2.05 -2.04
CA GLY A 140 -2.50 -2.46 -3.27
C GLY A 140 -2.59 -1.36 -4.33
N LEU A 141 -2.90 -0.11 -3.92
CA LEU A 141 -2.90 1.01 -4.86
C LEU A 141 -1.49 1.42 -5.26
N SER A 142 -0.52 1.39 -4.33
CA SER A 142 0.89 1.64 -4.63
C SER A 142 1.42 0.64 -5.67
N ALA A 143 1.05 -0.65 -5.53
CA ALA A 143 1.40 -1.69 -6.50
C ALA A 143 0.79 -1.44 -7.89
N LEU A 144 -0.48 -1.02 -7.97
CA LEU A 144 -1.12 -0.64 -9.24
C LEU A 144 -0.42 0.56 -9.91
N ILE A 145 -0.11 1.60 -9.13
CA ILE A 145 0.56 2.80 -9.62
C ILE A 145 1.96 2.45 -10.12
N LEU A 146 2.74 1.72 -9.33
CA LEU A 146 4.09 1.27 -9.68
C LEU A 146 4.06 0.43 -10.96
N ALA A 147 3.21 -0.60 -11.03
CA ALA A 147 3.09 -1.47 -12.19
C ALA A 147 2.70 -0.69 -13.46
N SER A 148 1.71 0.22 -13.35
CA SER A 148 1.30 1.07 -14.47
C SER A 148 2.45 1.93 -15.01
N ARG A 149 3.25 2.52 -14.13
CA ARG A 149 4.40 3.37 -14.51
C ARG A 149 5.54 2.56 -15.11
N ILE A 150 5.82 1.34 -14.61
CA ILE A 150 6.80 0.44 -15.19
C ILE A 150 6.36 -0.01 -16.60
N LEU A 151 5.11 -0.40 -16.80
CA LEU A 151 4.58 -0.71 -18.13
C LEU A 151 4.73 0.47 -19.10
N GLN A 152 4.47 1.68 -18.62
CA GLN A 152 4.59 2.90 -19.44
C GLN A 152 6.02 3.21 -19.85
N SER A 153 7.02 2.73 -19.10
CA SER A 153 8.44 2.87 -19.46
C SER A 153 8.91 1.85 -20.51
N GLY A 154 8.08 0.86 -20.85
CA GLY A 154 8.36 -0.15 -21.85
C GLY A 154 9.22 -1.32 -21.34
N GLY A 155 9.36 -1.48 -20.01
CA GLY A 155 10.16 -2.55 -19.43
C GLY A 155 9.50 -3.94 -19.50
N TYR A 156 8.17 -3.99 -19.62
CA TYR A 156 7.36 -5.22 -19.70
C TYR A 156 6.15 -4.99 -20.61
N GLU A 157 5.64 -6.06 -21.23
CA GLU A 157 4.40 -6.00 -22.03
C GLU A 157 3.15 -6.04 -21.16
N HIS A 158 3.21 -6.80 -20.04
CA HIS A 158 2.10 -7.03 -19.14
C HIS A 158 2.55 -6.94 -17.69
N ALA A 159 1.61 -6.62 -16.78
CA ALA A 159 1.83 -6.71 -15.35
C ALA A 159 0.62 -7.36 -14.67
N ILE A 160 0.87 -8.44 -13.93
CA ILE A 160 -0.10 -9.01 -13.00
C ILE A 160 0.13 -8.35 -11.64
N VAL A 161 -0.90 -7.70 -11.12
CA VAL A 161 -0.85 -7.02 -9.83
C VAL A 161 -1.79 -7.72 -8.87
N ALA A 162 -1.26 -8.23 -7.76
CA ALA A 162 -2.02 -8.95 -6.74
C ALA A 162 -1.84 -8.29 -5.38
N GLY A 163 -2.93 -8.21 -4.60
CA GLY A 163 -2.89 -7.81 -3.21
C GLY A 163 -3.48 -8.93 -2.36
N VAL A 164 -2.76 -9.40 -1.34
CA VAL A 164 -3.20 -10.48 -0.45
C VAL A 164 -2.75 -10.23 0.98
N ASP A 165 -3.66 -10.46 1.93
CA ASP A 165 -3.33 -10.54 3.37
C ASP A 165 -4.20 -11.58 4.08
N GLU A 166 -3.58 -12.29 5.02
CA GLU A 166 -4.22 -13.25 5.92
C GLU A 166 -4.42 -12.57 7.28
N LEU A 167 -5.60 -12.72 7.86
CA LEU A 167 -5.86 -12.24 9.21
C LEU A 167 -5.35 -13.25 10.25
N THR A 168 -4.45 -12.79 11.11
CA THR A 168 -3.83 -13.58 12.17
C THR A 168 -3.98 -12.88 13.53
N PRO A 169 -3.82 -13.58 14.67
CA PRO A 169 -3.79 -12.97 16.00
C PRO A 169 -2.76 -11.84 16.11
N PHE A 170 -1.62 -11.97 15.46
CA PHE A 170 -0.57 -10.94 15.39
C PHE A 170 -1.12 -9.59 14.91
N ILE A 171 -1.91 -9.61 13.83
CA ILE A 171 -2.51 -8.42 13.23
C ILE A 171 -3.72 -7.96 14.04
N ALA A 172 -4.61 -8.88 14.37
CA ALA A 172 -5.87 -8.58 15.03
C ALA A 172 -5.65 -7.92 16.42
N GLU A 173 -4.75 -8.48 17.23
CA GLU A 173 -4.38 -7.91 18.52
C GLU A 173 -3.69 -6.54 18.39
N GLY A 174 -2.87 -6.36 17.33
CA GLY A 174 -2.26 -5.06 17.03
C GLY A 174 -3.29 -3.96 16.85
N PHE A 175 -4.32 -4.20 16.04
CA PHE A 175 -5.44 -3.25 15.84
C PHE A 175 -6.32 -3.09 17.07
N CYS A 176 -6.52 -4.16 17.88
CA CYS A 176 -7.20 -4.08 19.16
C CYS A 176 -6.47 -3.12 20.11
N GLY A 177 -5.14 -3.19 20.18
CA GLY A 177 -4.31 -2.28 20.96
C GLY A 177 -4.51 -0.81 20.61
N PHE A 178 -4.75 -0.49 19.33
CA PHE A 178 -5.09 0.87 18.88
C PHE A 178 -6.51 1.31 19.23
N ARG A 179 -7.37 0.43 19.76
CA ARG A 179 -8.80 0.71 20.01
C ARG A 179 -9.52 1.23 18.77
N SER A 180 -9.17 0.70 17.62
CA SER A 180 -9.72 1.11 16.31
C SER A 180 -10.81 0.18 15.80
N LEU A 181 -11.08 -0.92 16.52
CA LEU A 181 -12.07 -1.92 16.15
C LEU A 181 -13.47 -1.57 16.69
N ASP A 182 -14.48 -1.85 15.87
CA ASP A 182 -15.90 -1.76 16.27
C ASP A 182 -16.37 -3.14 16.76
N SER A 183 -16.98 -3.19 17.95
CA SER A 183 -17.61 -4.40 18.48
C SER A 183 -18.90 -4.78 17.73
N GLY A 184 -19.47 -3.84 16.99
CA GLY A 184 -20.56 -4.03 16.05
C GLY A 184 -20.08 -4.11 14.60
N ALA A 185 -20.98 -3.94 13.66
CA ALA A 185 -20.67 -3.90 12.25
C ALA A 185 -20.16 -2.52 11.82
N CYS A 186 -19.00 -2.48 11.18
CA CYS A 186 -18.39 -1.30 10.57
C CYS A 186 -19.39 -0.52 9.69
N ARG A 187 -19.43 0.82 9.87
CA ARG A 187 -20.39 1.75 9.23
C ARG A 187 -19.66 2.97 8.67
N PRO A 188 -19.03 2.86 7.51
CA PRO A 188 -18.31 3.99 6.94
C PRO A 188 -19.18 5.24 6.81
N TYR A 189 -18.69 6.38 7.28
CA TYR A 189 -19.30 7.72 7.23
C TYR A 189 -20.58 7.91 8.06
N ASP A 190 -21.09 6.88 8.72
CA ASP A 190 -22.28 7.01 9.60
C ASP A 190 -21.93 7.72 10.91
N ALA A 191 -22.87 8.50 11.46
CA ALA A 191 -22.70 9.20 12.73
C ALA A 191 -22.47 8.26 13.93
N ARG A 192 -22.92 7.00 13.83
CA ARG A 192 -22.75 5.96 14.87
C ARG A 192 -21.52 5.08 14.64
N ARG A 193 -20.60 5.48 13.75
CA ARG A 193 -19.34 4.74 13.52
C ARG A 193 -18.48 4.77 14.78
N GLU A 194 -17.96 3.63 15.18
CA GLU A 194 -17.08 3.49 16.34
C GLU A 194 -15.70 2.93 15.98
N GLY A 195 -15.56 2.33 14.80
CA GLY A 195 -14.32 1.73 14.34
C GLY A 195 -14.48 0.86 13.11
N LEU A 196 -13.41 0.18 12.75
CA LEU A 196 -13.37 -0.75 11.64
C LEU A 196 -13.60 -2.20 12.10
N ASN A 197 -13.97 -3.05 11.16
CA ASN A 197 -13.79 -4.49 11.32
C ASN A 197 -12.65 -4.95 10.39
N LEU A 198 -11.91 -5.96 10.81
CA LEU A 198 -10.84 -6.55 10.01
C LEU A 198 -11.39 -7.64 9.08
N GLY A 199 -10.72 -7.84 7.97
CA GLY A 199 -10.98 -8.92 7.04
C GLY A 199 -9.68 -9.47 6.46
N GLU A 200 -9.76 -10.65 5.88
CA GLU A 200 -8.71 -11.26 5.08
C GLU A 200 -9.17 -11.45 3.65
N GLY A 201 -8.26 -11.56 2.73
CA GLY A 201 -8.58 -11.80 1.34
C GLY A 201 -7.53 -11.32 0.38
N GLY A 202 -7.92 -11.25 -0.88
CA GLY A 202 -7.05 -10.76 -1.93
C GLY A 202 -7.80 -10.43 -3.21
N GLY A 203 -7.09 -9.72 -4.07
CA GLY A 203 -7.53 -9.42 -5.42
C GLY A 203 -6.36 -9.42 -6.38
N VAL A 204 -6.59 -9.74 -7.63
CA VAL A 204 -5.59 -9.76 -8.70
C VAL A 204 -6.18 -9.23 -10.00
N VAL A 205 -5.37 -8.51 -10.76
CA VAL A 205 -5.75 -7.95 -12.06
C VAL A 205 -4.56 -7.99 -13.01
N LEU A 206 -4.83 -8.07 -14.31
CA LEU A 206 -3.86 -7.86 -15.37
C LEU A 206 -3.93 -6.42 -15.86
N LEU A 207 -2.79 -5.73 -15.88
CA LEU A 207 -2.59 -4.48 -16.61
C LEU A 207 -1.89 -4.78 -17.92
N THR A 208 -2.44 -4.28 -19.03
CA THR A 208 -1.91 -4.57 -20.38
C THR A 208 -2.24 -3.45 -21.37
N TYR A 209 -1.41 -3.27 -22.38
CA TYR A 209 -1.75 -2.45 -23.56
C TYR A 209 -2.43 -3.26 -24.67
N ASP A 210 -2.38 -4.59 -24.56
CA ASP A 210 -3.00 -5.48 -25.53
C ASP A 210 -4.52 -5.56 -25.35
N ARG A 211 -5.25 -4.96 -26.29
CA ARG A 211 -6.72 -4.95 -26.29
C ARG A 211 -7.33 -6.35 -26.48
N GLU A 212 -6.62 -7.28 -27.12
CA GLU A 212 -7.10 -8.64 -27.36
C GLU A 212 -7.18 -9.49 -26.09
N LEU A 213 -6.46 -9.10 -25.04
CA LEU A 213 -6.54 -9.73 -23.71
C LEU A 213 -7.72 -9.22 -22.88
N VAL A 214 -8.44 -8.19 -23.33
CA VAL A 214 -9.58 -7.61 -22.63
C VAL A 214 -10.87 -8.13 -23.26
N THR A 215 -11.52 -9.06 -22.59
CA THR A 215 -12.72 -9.74 -23.09
C THR A 215 -14.00 -8.96 -22.87
N GLU A 216 -13.97 -7.97 -21.99
CA GLU A 216 -15.12 -7.15 -21.63
C GLU A 216 -15.54 -6.24 -22.78
N SER A 217 -16.85 -6.16 -23.02
CA SER A 217 -17.44 -5.29 -24.06
C SER A 217 -17.17 -3.81 -23.78
N VAL A 218 -17.14 -3.44 -22.51
CA VAL A 218 -16.77 -2.09 -22.04
C VAL A 218 -15.45 -2.19 -21.29
N PRO A 219 -14.31 -1.87 -21.90
CA PRO A 219 -13.01 -1.95 -21.22
C PRO A 219 -12.91 -0.89 -20.12
N VAL A 220 -12.07 -1.19 -19.11
CA VAL A 220 -11.64 -0.20 -18.11
C VAL A 220 -10.15 0.06 -18.29
N GLN A 221 -9.75 1.32 -18.20
CA GLN A 221 -8.35 1.75 -18.24
C GLN A 221 -7.95 2.40 -16.94
N LEU A 222 -6.73 2.13 -16.48
CA LEU A 222 -6.09 2.86 -15.39
C LEU A 222 -5.43 4.12 -15.98
N LEU A 223 -6.02 5.28 -15.71
CA LEU A 223 -5.62 6.54 -16.36
C LEU A 223 -4.53 7.30 -15.62
N GLY A 224 -4.51 7.23 -14.30
CA GLY A 224 -3.56 7.97 -13.48
C GLY A 224 -3.54 7.46 -12.05
N GLY A 225 -2.49 7.85 -11.33
CA GLY A 225 -2.34 7.54 -9.93
C GLY A 225 -1.31 8.41 -9.25
N ALA A 226 -1.50 8.69 -7.97
CA ALA A 226 -0.57 9.46 -7.17
C ALA A 226 -0.46 8.91 -5.76
N ILE A 227 0.73 9.04 -5.20
CA ILE A 227 1.04 8.72 -3.81
C ILE A 227 1.53 10.01 -3.15
N THR A 228 1.04 10.29 -1.93
CA THR A 228 1.49 11.41 -1.11
C THR A 228 1.72 10.95 0.33
N ASN A 229 2.42 11.78 1.12
CA ASN A 229 2.58 11.54 2.55
C ASN A 229 2.08 12.74 3.34
N ASP A 230 1.40 12.49 4.47
CA ASP A 230 0.92 13.55 5.37
C ASP A 230 2.08 14.33 6.00
N ALA A 231 3.24 13.70 6.13
CA ALA A 231 4.44 14.25 6.80
C ALA A 231 4.12 14.83 8.19
N ASN A 232 3.21 14.18 8.92
CA ASN A 232 2.69 14.70 10.19
C ASN A 232 2.79 13.70 11.34
N HIS A 233 2.22 12.50 11.20
CA HIS A 233 2.17 11.48 12.26
C HIS A 233 2.15 10.07 11.68
N ILE A 234 2.84 9.11 12.34
CA ILE A 234 2.97 7.74 11.80
C ILE A 234 1.71 6.88 11.92
N SER A 235 0.77 7.19 12.82
CA SER A 235 -0.41 6.36 13.06
C SER A 235 -1.74 7.11 13.06
N ALA A 236 -1.71 8.45 13.01
CA ALA A 236 -2.92 9.26 12.93
C ALA A 236 -3.00 9.97 11.56
N PRO A 237 -4.18 10.05 10.94
CA PRO A 237 -4.36 10.76 9.68
C PRO A 237 -4.17 12.27 9.85
N SER A 238 -3.89 12.96 8.76
CA SER A 238 -3.88 14.43 8.68
C SER A 238 -5.21 15.01 9.21
N ARG A 239 -5.16 16.12 9.92
CA ARG A 239 -6.39 16.78 10.38
C ARG A 239 -7.09 17.58 9.30
N THR A 240 -6.38 17.95 8.25
CA THR A 240 -6.89 18.78 7.16
C THR A 240 -7.35 17.97 5.95
N GLY A 241 -6.80 16.77 5.74
CA GLY A 241 -7.01 15.98 4.53
C GLY A 241 -6.34 16.54 3.28
N GLU A 242 -5.47 17.56 3.43
CA GLU A 242 -4.85 18.25 2.29
C GLU A 242 -4.00 17.30 1.44
N GLU A 243 -3.24 16.42 2.07
CA GLU A 243 -2.32 15.52 1.39
C GLU A 243 -3.05 14.43 0.58
N LEU A 244 -4.12 13.86 1.13
CA LEU A 244 -5.01 12.97 0.38
C LEU A 244 -5.74 13.73 -0.74
N GLY A 245 -6.23 14.95 -0.47
CA GLY A 245 -6.82 15.82 -1.49
C GLY A 245 -5.83 16.12 -2.62
N GLN A 246 -4.55 16.32 -2.28
CA GLN A 246 -3.48 16.50 -3.27
C GLN A 246 -3.23 15.22 -4.09
N ALA A 247 -3.25 14.03 -3.46
CA ALA A 247 -3.15 12.77 -4.20
C ALA A 247 -4.29 12.64 -5.25
N ILE A 248 -5.53 12.98 -4.85
CA ILE A 248 -6.67 12.97 -5.78
C ILE A 248 -6.44 13.97 -6.92
N ARG A 249 -6.07 15.21 -6.63
CA ARG A 249 -5.81 16.24 -7.66
C ARG A 249 -4.69 15.83 -8.62
N LEU A 250 -3.61 15.25 -8.11
CA LEU A 250 -2.48 14.76 -8.93
C LEU A 250 -2.92 13.60 -9.83
N ALA A 251 -3.66 12.63 -9.30
CA ALA A 251 -4.17 11.51 -10.07
C ALA A 251 -5.16 11.95 -11.16
N MET A 252 -6.08 12.88 -10.84
CA MET A 252 -7.00 13.48 -11.82
C MET A 252 -6.25 14.27 -12.90
N ARG A 253 -5.23 15.03 -12.53
CA ARG A 253 -4.38 15.77 -13.47
C ARG A 253 -3.65 14.83 -14.42
N GLU A 254 -3.04 13.75 -13.91
CA GLU A 254 -2.39 12.73 -14.73
C GLU A 254 -3.39 12.06 -15.69
N ALA A 255 -4.60 11.79 -15.20
CA ALA A 255 -5.69 11.22 -16.00
C ALA A 255 -6.30 12.20 -17.01
N GLY A 256 -6.03 13.50 -16.91
CA GLY A 256 -6.68 14.54 -17.74
C GLY A 256 -8.20 14.58 -17.55
N VAL A 257 -8.68 14.40 -16.30
CA VAL A 257 -10.12 14.36 -15.98
C VAL A 257 -10.51 15.50 -15.03
N THR A 258 -11.77 15.93 -15.15
CA THR A 258 -12.38 16.90 -14.23
C THR A 258 -13.35 16.22 -13.26
N ALA A 259 -13.74 16.92 -12.20
CA ALA A 259 -14.67 16.41 -11.21
C ALA A 259 -16.05 16.04 -11.82
N GLU A 260 -16.50 16.77 -12.85
CA GLU A 260 -17.78 16.53 -13.52
C GLU A 260 -17.85 15.17 -14.22
N GLN A 261 -16.71 14.63 -14.63
CA GLN A 261 -16.61 13.32 -15.29
C GLN A 261 -16.63 12.16 -14.31
N VAL A 262 -16.46 12.43 -13.00
CA VAL A 262 -16.41 11.39 -11.96
C VAL A 262 -17.81 10.84 -11.71
N ALA A 263 -18.00 9.55 -11.99
CA ALA A 263 -19.22 8.80 -11.73
C ALA A 263 -19.43 8.56 -10.23
N PHE A 264 -18.35 8.16 -9.54
CA PHE A 264 -18.32 7.97 -8.09
C PHE A 264 -16.89 7.92 -7.56
N VAL A 265 -16.75 8.09 -6.25
CA VAL A 265 -15.50 7.92 -5.52
C VAL A 265 -15.66 6.76 -4.55
N ASN A 266 -14.66 5.86 -4.49
CA ASN A 266 -14.53 4.86 -3.46
C ASN A 266 -13.34 5.22 -2.55
N PRO A 267 -13.56 5.97 -1.44
CA PRO A 267 -12.50 6.33 -0.53
C PRO A 267 -12.06 5.13 0.34
N HIS A 268 -11.14 5.38 1.28
CA HIS A 268 -10.67 4.36 2.22
C HIS A 268 -11.79 3.87 3.16
N GLY A 269 -12.55 4.80 3.76
CA GLY A 269 -13.81 4.52 4.45
C GLY A 269 -13.72 3.49 5.56
N THR A 270 -12.89 3.74 6.58
CA THR A 270 -12.63 2.78 7.67
C THR A 270 -13.68 2.77 8.77
N ALA A 271 -14.64 3.70 8.75
CA ALA A 271 -15.58 3.95 9.85
C ALA A 271 -14.91 4.36 11.19
N THR A 272 -13.65 4.74 11.16
CA THR A 272 -12.99 5.41 12.29
C THR A 272 -13.25 6.91 12.19
N ARG A 273 -13.53 7.55 13.34
CA ARG A 273 -13.93 8.97 13.36
C ARG A 273 -12.94 9.86 12.63
N TYR A 274 -11.66 9.75 12.96
CA TYR A 274 -10.62 10.64 12.42
C TYR A 274 -10.36 10.43 10.94
N ASN A 275 -10.39 9.18 10.45
CA ASN A 275 -10.18 8.91 9.03
C ASN A 275 -11.34 9.44 8.19
N ASP A 276 -12.58 9.13 8.56
CA ASP A 276 -13.75 9.52 7.77
C ASP A 276 -13.93 11.04 7.75
N GLU A 277 -13.60 11.74 8.87
CA GLU A 277 -13.53 13.20 8.91
C GLU A 277 -12.43 13.76 8.01
N MET A 278 -11.25 13.17 8.02
CA MET A 278 -10.14 13.56 7.13
C MET A 278 -10.52 13.39 5.67
N GLU A 279 -11.11 12.24 5.31
CA GLU A 279 -11.54 11.96 3.94
C GLU A 279 -12.60 12.94 3.44
N SER A 280 -13.59 13.31 4.28
CA SER A 280 -14.61 14.30 3.88
C SER A 280 -13.99 15.64 3.49
N LYS A 281 -12.97 16.09 4.24
CA LYS A 281 -12.21 17.32 3.94
C LYS A 281 -11.36 17.17 2.67
N ALA A 282 -10.72 16.00 2.51
CA ALA A 282 -9.89 15.71 1.33
C ALA A 282 -10.72 15.72 0.04
N LEU A 283 -11.90 15.10 0.06
CA LEU A 283 -12.83 15.07 -1.07
C LEU A 283 -13.27 16.48 -1.44
N ALA A 284 -13.62 17.32 -0.46
CA ALA A 284 -13.97 18.73 -0.69
C ALA A 284 -12.78 19.53 -1.25
N SER A 285 -11.57 19.36 -0.71
CA SER A 285 -10.37 20.06 -1.21
C SER A 285 -10.02 19.66 -2.64
N ALA A 286 -10.40 18.45 -3.06
CA ALA A 286 -10.24 17.96 -4.42
C ALA A 286 -11.43 18.30 -5.34
N GLY A 287 -12.52 18.87 -4.80
CA GLY A 287 -13.73 19.24 -5.56
C GLY A 287 -14.58 18.05 -6.02
N VAL A 288 -14.51 16.91 -5.31
CA VAL A 288 -15.26 15.69 -5.65
C VAL A 288 -16.24 15.26 -4.55
N ASP A 289 -16.46 16.08 -3.53
CA ASP A 289 -17.39 15.86 -2.40
C ASP A 289 -18.86 15.76 -2.84
N GLY A 290 -19.23 16.44 -3.93
CA GLY A 290 -20.55 16.34 -4.56
C GLY A 290 -20.75 15.11 -5.44
N ARG A 291 -19.76 14.23 -5.57
CA ARG A 291 -19.89 12.97 -6.32
C ARG A 291 -20.36 11.85 -5.41
N PRO A 292 -21.06 10.81 -5.97
CA PRO A 292 -21.42 9.63 -5.21
C PRO A 292 -20.24 9.01 -4.47
N ILE A 293 -20.39 8.75 -3.17
CA ILE A 293 -19.34 8.19 -2.30
C ILE A 293 -19.73 6.78 -1.87
N LEU A 294 -18.79 5.84 -2.00
CA LEU A 294 -18.99 4.43 -1.68
C LEU A 294 -17.96 3.92 -0.67
N GLY A 295 -18.39 3.59 0.55
CA GLY A 295 -17.58 2.87 1.53
C GLY A 295 -17.81 1.36 1.45
N MET A 296 -16.80 0.58 1.05
CA MET A 296 -16.95 -0.88 0.87
C MET A 296 -16.62 -1.70 2.11
N LYS A 297 -15.87 -1.14 3.08
CA LYS A 297 -15.41 -1.92 4.27
C LYS A 297 -16.53 -2.43 5.16
N GLY A 298 -17.72 -1.84 5.09
CA GLY A 298 -18.92 -2.37 5.73
C GLY A 298 -19.34 -3.76 5.22
N TYR A 299 -18.89 -4.18 4.03
CA TYR A 299 -19.20 -5.48 3.44
C TYR A 299 -18.17 -6.56 3.76
N ILE A 300 -16.89 -6.23 3.67
CA ILE A 300 -15.78 -7.21 3.66
C ILE A 300 -14.77 -7.01 4.80
N GLY A 301 -14.94 -5.95 5.59
CA GLY A 301 -13.92 -5.52 6.55
C GLY A 301 -12.72 -4.84 5.87
N HIS A 302 -11.75 -4.45 6.67
CA HIS A 302 -10.49 -3.93 6.19
C HIS A 302 -9.51 -5.08 5.91
N THR A 303 -9.27 -5.37 4.64
CA THR A 303 -8.38 -6.46 4.19
C THR A 303 -6.92 -5.99 4.02
N LEU A 304 -6.48 -5.01 4.79
CA LEU A 304 -5.10 -4.51 4.90
C LEU A 304 -4.51 -4.08 3.54
N ALA A 305 -3.36 -4.63 3.13
CA ALA A 305 -2.76 -4.34 1.83
C ALA A 305 -3.66 -4.74 0.65
N ALA A 306 -4.47 -5.80 0.81
CA ALA A 306 -5.38 -6.27 -0.22
C ALA A 306 -6.56 -5.31 -0.44
N SER A 307 -6.94 -4.46 0.55
CA SER A 307 -8.12 -3.58 0.46
C SER A 307 -8.14 -2.73 -0.80
N GLY A 308 -7.03 -2.05 -1.08
CA GLY A 308 -6.92 -1.19 -2.27
C GLY A 308 -7.17 -1.97 -3.55
N MET A 309 -6.65 -3.18 -3.66
CA MET A 309 -6.79 -4.04 -4.84
C MET A 309 -8.23 -4.59 -4.97
N VAL A 310 -8.76 -5.20 -3.92
CA VAL A 310 -10.13 -5.76 -3.89
C VAL A 310 -11.16 -4.69 -4.25
N GLU A 311 -11.10 -3.55 -3.56
CA GLU A 311 -12.03 -2.45 -3.75
C GLU A 311 -11.88 -1.80 -5.14
N CYS A 312 -10.65 -1.72 -5.68
CA CYS A 312 -10.38 -1.20 -7.02
C CYS A 312 -10.99 -2.09 -8.12
N ILE A 313 -10.85 -3.42 -8.00
CA ILE A 313 -11.43 -4.38 -8.93
C ILE A 313 -12.97 -4.31 -8.92
N LEU A 314 -13.57 -4.28 -7.73
CA LEU A 314 -15.02 -4.17 -7.59
C LEU A 314 -15.54 -2.82 -8.10
N ALA A 315 -14.83 -1.71 -7.82
CA ALA A 315 -15.17 -0.39 -8.34
C ALA A 315 -15.08 -0.32 -9.87
N ALA A 316 -14.08 -0.94 -10.48
CA ALA A 316 -13.94 -1.03 -11.94
C ALA A 316 -15.13 -1.76 -12.57
N GLU A 317 -15.62 -2.83 -11.94
CA GLU A 317 -16.79 -3.55 -12.45
C GLU A 317 -18.09 -2.76 -12.26
N MET A 318 -18.26 -2.07 -11.12
CA MET A 318 -19.40 -1.16 -10.91
C MET A 318 -19.41 -0.03 -11.96
N LEU A 319 -18.24 0.54 -12.24
CA LEU A 319 -18.08 1.58 -13.27
C LEU A 319 -18.47 1.02 -14.65
N ARG A 320 -18.04 -0.19 -14.98
CA ARG A 320 -18.38 -0.88 -16.24
C ARG A 320 -19.88 -1.06 -16.41
N ARG A 321 -20.59 -1.41 -15.33
CA ARG A 321 -22.06 -1.58 -15.31
C ARG A 321 -22.85 -0.26 -15.26
N GLY A 322 -22.18 0.84 -14.89
CA GLY A 322 -22.85 2.12 -14.65
C GLY A 322 -23.77 2.10 -13.42
N GLU A 323 -23.46 1.23 -12.45
CA GLU A 323 -24.25 1.05 -11.24
C GLU A 323 -23.34 0.76 -10.05
N MET A 324 -23.56 1.43 -8.91
CA MET A 324 -22.83 1.20 -7.68
C MET A 324 -23.71 0.63 -6.58
N VAL A 325 -23.13 -0.18 -5.70
CA VAL A 325 -23.78 -0.63 -4.47
C VAL A 325 -23.89 0.54 -3.48
N GLY A 326 -24.74 0.41 -2.47
CA GLY A 326 -24.79 1.40 -1.37
C GLY A 326 -23.64 1.19 -0.36
N THR A 327 -23.42 2.17 0.49
CA THR A 327 -22.55 2.05 1.67
C THR A 327 -23.35 1.37 2.79
N VAL A 328 -23.11 0.07 2.98
CA VAL A 328 -23.89 -0.71 3.95
C VAL A 328 -23.64 -0.20 5.38
N GLY A 329 -24.74 0.00 6.13
CA GLY A 329 -24.73 0.51 7.51
C GLY A 329 -24.76 2.03 7.62
N TYR A 330 -24.70 2.77 6.52
CA TYR A 330 -24.89 4.22 6.52
C TYR A 330 -26.37 4.60 6.66
N GLU A 331 -26.69 5.52 7.53
CA GLU A 331 -28.03 6.11 7.71
C GLU A 331 -27.96 7.64 7.73
N VAL A 332 -27.07 8.22 8.52
CA VAL A 332 -26.93 9.67 8.70
C VAL A 332 -25.48 10.04 8.97
N SER A 333 -25.04 11.19 8.47
CA SER A 333 -23.67 11.69 8.66
C SER A 333 -23.59 12.76 9.75
N ASP A 334 -22.46 12.76 10.49
CA ASP A 334 -22.02 13.83 11.38
C ASP A 334 -20.68 14.47 10.94
N LEU A 335 -20.29 14.22 9.69
CA LEU A 335 -19.02 14.66 9.16
C LEU A 335 -18.95 16.20 9.05
N PRO A 336 -17.75 16.79 9.22
CA PRO A 336 -17.57 18.25 9.15
C PRO A 336 -17.81 18.82 7.76
N VAL A 337 -17.72 17.98 6.71
CA VAL A 337 -18.05 18.33 5.33
C VAL A 337 -19.10 17.35 4.82
N ALA A 338 -20.17 17.88 4.25
CA ALA A 338 -21.21 17.04 3.65
C ALA A 338 -20.67 16.34 2.39
N ILE A 339 -20.89 15.04 2.29
CA ILE A 339 -20.53 14.19 1.15
C ILE A 339 -21.74 13.34 0.74
N ASP A 340 -21.80 12.99 -0.56
CA ASP A 340 -22.97 12.28 -1.13
C ASP A 340 -22.86 10.76 -0.92
N VAL A 341 -23.18 10.28 0.31
CA VAL A 341 -23.21 8.85 0.67
C VAL A 341 -24.64 8.33 0.62
N THR A 342 -24.83 7.13 0.09
CA THR A 342 -26.14 6.43 0.14
C THR A 342 -25.97 4.98 0.60
N SER A 343 -26.96 4.47 1.34
CA SER A 343 -27.04 3.07 1.74
C SER A 343 -27.68 2.15 0.68
N SER A 344 -28.28 2.73 -0.36
CA SER A 344 -28.97 1.98 -1.41
C SER A 344 -28.17 1.96 -2.70
N PRO A 345 -28.20 0.86 -3.47
CA PRO A 345 -27.64 0.82 -4.81
C PRO A 345 -28.26 1.92 -5.69
N ARG A 346 -27.44 2.49 -6.58
CA ARG A 346 -27.92 3.48 -7.55
C ARG A 346 -27.13 3.44 -8.87
N ARG A 347 -27.77 3.87 -9.93
CA ARG A 347 -27.08 4.16 -11.19
C ARG A 347 -26.17 5.38 -11.02
N VAL A 348 -25.05 5.36 -11.73
CA VAL A 348 -24.09 6.46 -11.73
C VAL A 348 -23.90 7.01 -13.13
N GLU A 349 -23.79 8.34 -13.21
CA GLU A 349 -23.50 9.06 -14.44
C GLU A 349 -22.02 9.46 -14.48
N GLY A 350 -21.40 9.37 -15.64
CA GLY A 350 -19.98 9.62 -15.85
C GLY A 350 -19.21 8.35 -16.19
N ASP A 351 -17.97 8.53 -16.60
CA ASP A 351 -17.11 7.46 -17.11
C ASP A 351 -15.86 7.21 -16.26
N VAL A 352 -15.74 7.91 -15.13
CA VAL A 352 -14.55 7.89 -14.29
C VAL A 352 -14.90 7.48 -12.87
N CYS A 353 -14.09 6.60 -12.29
CA CYS A 353 -14.09 6.28 -10.87
C CYS A 353 -12.75 6.66 -10.24
N ILE A 354 -12.79 7.21 -9.03
CA ILE A 354 -11.61 7.47 -8.22
C ILE A 354 -11.61 6.49 -7.04
N LYS A 355 -10.50 5.77 -6.85
CA LYS A 355 -10.27 4.94 -5.66
C LYS A 355 -9.15 5.55 -4.83
N THR A 356 -9.36 5.74 -3.52
CA THR A 356 -8.32 6.21 -2.60
C THR A 356 -8.06 5.25 -1.45
N ALA A 357 -6.88 5.34 -0.89
CA ALA A 357 -6.51 4.64 0.34
C ALA A 357 -5.58 5.51 1.18
N SER A 358 -5.67 5.37 2.50
CA SER A 358 -4.77 5.99 3.47
C SER A 358 -4.23 4.92 4.42
N GLY A 359 -3.03 5.11 4.96
CA GLY A 359 -2.38 4.09 5.80
C GLY A 359 -1.47 4.65 6.86
N PHE A 360 -1.05 3.79 7.79
CA PHE A 360 0.00 4.12 8.75
C PHE A 360 1.28 4.55 8.04
N GLY A 361 2.05 5.43 8.67
CA GLY A 361 3.17 6.11 8.04
C GLY A 361 2.77 7.43 7.38
N GLY A 362 1.48 7.82 7.45
CA GLY A 362 0.95 9.03 6.81
C GLY A 362 0.83 8.89 5.29
N CYS A 363 0.88 7.68 4.75
CA CYS A 363 0.82 7.45 3.31
C CYS A 363 -0.60 7.51 2.77
N ASN A 364 -0.78 8.15 1.61
CA ASN A 364 -2.04 8.25 0.88
C ASN A 364 -1.83 7.87 -0.59
N ALA A 365 -2.83 7.24 -1.19
CA ALA A 365 -2.82 6.92 -2.62
C ALA A 365 -4.18 7.20 -3.25
N ALA A 366 -4.17 7.64 -4.50
CA ALA A 366 -5.35 7.78 -5.34
C ALA A 366 -5.09 7.20 -6.72
N VAL A 367 -6.04 6.47 -7.29
CA VAL A 367 -6.03 6.01 -8.68
C VAL A 367 -7.30 6.44 -9.39
N VAL A 368 -7.18 6.71 -10.67
CA VAL A 368 -8.28 7.11 -11.56
C VAL A 368 -8.47 6.04 -12.63
N MET A 369 -9.66 5.49 -12.68
CA MET A 369 -10.07 4.51 -13.68
C MET A 369 -11.15 5.10 -14.58
N SER A 370 -11.17 4.71 -15.85
CA SER A 370 -12.21 5.12 -16.80
C SER A 370 -12.76 3.92 -17.56
N ARG A 371 -14.09 3.87 -17.70
CA ARG A 371 -14.74 2.94 -18.63
C ARG A 371 -14.68 3.47 -20.05
N GLY A 372 -14.65 2.58 -21.02
CA GLY A 372 -14.47 2.91 -22.42
C GLY A 372 -13.00 3.07 -22.80
N GLN A 373 -12.75 3.21 -24.10
CA GLN A 373 -11.40 3.39 -24.61
C GLN A 373 -11.12 4.88 -24.78
N ARG A 374 -10.17 5.42 -24.03
CA ARG A 374 -9.56 6.72 -24.35
C ARG A 374 -8.49 6.51 -25.41
N LEU A 375 -8.71 7.09 -26.58
CA LEU A 375 -7.82 6.95 -27.75
C LEU A 375 -6.69 7.97 -27.75
N GLU A 376 -6.85 9.10 -27.05
CA GLU A 376 -5.81 10.12 -27.00
C GLU A 376 -4.75 9.77 -25.95
N PRO A 377 -3.48 9.62 -26.37
CA PRO A 377 -2.40 9.52 -25.42
C PRO A 377 -2.33 10.83 -24.62
N LEU A 378 -2.22 10.72 -23.29
CA LEU A 378 -1.91 11.89 -22.47
C LEU A 378 -0.57 12.47 -22.95
N THR A 379 -0.57 13.78 -23.22
CA THR A 379 0.66 14.49 -23.58
C THR A 379 1.57 14.45 -22.36
N ARG A 380 2.64 13.67 -22.44
CA ARG A 380 3.67 13.63 -21.40
C ARG A 380 4.78 14.58 -21.74
N PRO A 381 5.41 15.20 -20.74
CA PRO A 381 6.66 15.90 -20.97
C PRO A 381 7.69 14.92 -21.52
N GLU A 382 8.57 15.38 -22.41
CA GLU A 382 9.70 14.58 -22.84
C GLU A 382 10.53 14.14 -21.61
N PRO A 383 10.99 12.86 -21.59
CA PRO A 383 11.81 12.37 -20.50
C PRO A 383 13.04 13.25 -20.32
N LYS A 384 13.31 13.68 -19.10
CA LYS A 384 14.50 14.46 -18.77
C LYS A 384 15.58 13.57 -18.15
N GLY A 385 16.82 13.95 -18.31
CA GLY A 385 17.93 13.24 -17.67
C GLY A 385 17.86 13.27 -16.15
N VAL A 386 18.57 12.35 -15.52
CA VAL A 386 18.67 12.21 -14.06
C VAL A 386 20.12 12.20 -13.65
N GLU A 387 20.47 12.95 -12.61
CA GLU A 387 21.81 12.98 -12.01
C GLU A 387 21.78 12.53 -10.55
N THR A 388 22.87 11.96 -10.05
CA THR A 388 23.08 11.70 -8.63
C THR A 388 23.72 12.92 -7.98
N VAL A 389 23.04 13.55 -7.03
CA VAL A 389 23.50 14.77 -6.35
C VAL A 389 24.00 14.49 -4.93
N GLY A 390 23.79 13.28 -4.41
CA GLY A 390 24.29 12.88 -3.09
C GLY A 390 24.27 11.38 -2.90
N SER A 391 25.12 10.88 -2.01
CA SER A 391 25.14 9.50 -1.56
C SER A 391 25.50 9.39 -0.08
N VAL A 392 24.96 8.37 0.60
CA VAL A 392 25.29 8.05 1.98
C VAL A 392 25.35 6.54 2.14
N THR A 393 26.35 6.07 2.88
CA THR A 393 26.44 4.69 3.37
C THR A 393 26.58 4.73 4.89
N VAL A 394 25.73 3.98 5.59
CA VAL A 394 25.77 3.81 7.05
C VAL A 394 26.02 2.33 7.33
N GLU A 395 27.10 2.05 8.00
CA GLU A 395 27.51 0.69 8.44
C GLU A 395 27.95 0.75 9.91
N PRO A 396 28.00 -0.38 10.63
CA PRO A 396 28.50 -0.36 12.00
C PRO A 396 29.87 0.29 12.11
N GLY A 397 29.95 1.33 12.95
CA GLY A 397 31.17 2.10 13.19
C GLY A 397 31.47 3.23 12.20
N ARG A 398 30.77 3.31 11.07
CA ARG A 398 31.14 4.27 10.02
C ARG A 398 29.96 4.80 9.25
N ILE A 399 29.98 6.11 9.00
CA ILE A 399 29.09 6.80 8.05
C ILE A 399 29.92 7.51 7.01
N VAL A 400 29.63 7.26 5.75
CA VAL A 400 30.30 7.88 4.59
C VAL A 400 29.27 8.68 3.81
N ARG A 401 29.56 9.97 3.54
CA ARG A 401 28.75 10.85 2.69
C ARG A 401 29.56 11.32 1.48
N ASN A 402 29.05 11.12 0.29
CA ASN A 402 29.71 11.53 -0.95
C ASN A 402 31.17 11.04 -1.07
N GLY A 403 31.43 9.81 -0.58
CA GLY A 403 32.77 9.20 -0.58
C GLY A 403 33.71 9.68 0.54
N LEU A 404 33.28 10.62 1.40
CA LEU A 404 34.05 11.09 2.53
C LEU A 404 33.47 10.57 3.85
N GLU A 405 34.34 10.21 4.78
CA GLU A 405 33.94 9.80 6.12
C GLU A 405 33.30 11.00 6.83
N TRP A 406 32.02 10.85 7.20
CA TRP A 406 31.24 11.84 7.87
C TRP A 406 31.22 11.64 9.41
N PHE A 407 31.16 10.36 9.84
CA PHE A 407 31.19 10.01 11.26
C PHE A 407 31.87 8.66 11.43
N HIS A 408 32.68 8.52 12.48
CA HIS A 408 33.31 7.27 12.89
C HIS A 408 33.24 7.12 14.42
N ALA A 409 32.90 5.93 14.89
CA ALA A 409 33.00 5.57 16.30
C ALA A 409 33.25 4.07 16.42
N GLU A 410 34.14 3.68 17.34
CA GLU A 410 34.29 2.26 17.67
C GLU A 410 32.98 1.73 18.25
N THR A 411 32.43 0.69 17.65
CA THR A 411 31.22 0.03 18.13
C THR A 411 31.61 -1.28 18.79
N GLU A 412 31.58 -1.31 20.11
CA GLU A 412 31.65 -2.57 20.86
C GLU A 412 30.35 -3.37 20.76
N GLY A 413 29.81 -3.58 19.52
CA GLY A 413 28.65 -4.42 19.26
C GLY A 413 27.26 -3.77 19.40
N ASP A 414 27.11 -2.52 19.88
CA ASP A 414 25.82 -1.81 19.99
C ASP A 414 25.60 -0.84 18.82
N PHE A 415 25.03 -1.35 17.73
CA PHE A 415 24.70 -0.53 16.56
C PHE A 415 23.66 0.55 16.87
N GLY A 416 22.69 0.28 17.73
CA GLY A 416 21.72 1.27 18.18
C GLY A 416 22.36 2.46 18.94
N ARG A 417 23.41 2.21 19.72
CA ARG A 417 24.19 3.27 20.36
C ARG A 417 24.97 4.09 19.33
N PHE A 418 25.61 3.44 18.38
CA PHE A 418 26.30 4.11 17.27
C PHE A 418 25.37 5.07 16.53
N LEU A 419 24.17 4.63 16.15
CA LEU A 419 23.18 5.49 15.48
C LEU A 419 22.74 6.68 16.36
N ARG A 420 22.58 6.47 17.67
CA ARG A 420 22.24 7.57 18.60
C ARG A 420 23.36 8.59 18.70
N ASP A 421 24.61 8.14 18.76
CA ASP A 421 25.77 9.03 18.87
C ASP A 421 25.98 9.82 17.56
N ALA A 422 25.84 9.17 16.41
CA ALA A 422 25.84 9.84 15.11
C ALA A 422 24.70 10.88 14.98
N TYR A 423 23.48 10.51 15.40
CA TYR A 423 22.31 11.40 15.32
C TYR A 423 22.44 12.64 16.21
N ARG A 424 23.11 12.55 17.34
CA ARG A 424 23.38 13.71 18.21
C ARG A 424 24.23 14.80 17.55
N VAL A 425 25.03 14.46 16.55
CA VAL A 425 25.79 15.43 15.76
C VAL A 425 24.84 16.27 14.89
N LEU A 426 23.77 15.65 14.37
CA LEU A 426 22.76 16.32 13.54
C LEU A 426 21.73 17.09 14.36
N SER A 427 21.22 16.47 15.42
CA SER A 427 20.11 16.99 16.21
C SER A 427 20.26 16.62 17.70
N PRO A 428 21.06 17.39 18.48
CA PRO A 428 21.45 17.03 19.84
C PRO A 428 20.28 16.95 20.84
N ASN A 429 19.14 17.60 20.56
CA ASN A 429 18.02 17.75 21.48
C ASN A 429 16.76 16.98 21.07
N ASP A 430 16.81 16.11 20.06
CA ASP A 430 15.63 15.34 19.66
C ASP A 430 15.49 14.02 20.46
N GLU A 431 14.76 14.10 21.58
CA GLU A 431 14.47 12.95 22.42
C GLU A 431 13.57 11.90 21.73
N ARG A 432 12.82 12.28 20.67
CA ARG A 432 11.92 11.37 19.96
C ARG A 432 12.69 10.28 19.20
N PHE A 433 13.90 10.58 18.75
CA PHE A 433 14.77 9.63 18.06
C PHE A 433 15.02 8.36 18.87
N ALA A 434 15.17 8.44 20.19
CA ALA A 434 15.40 7.30 21.06
C ALA A 434 14.23 6.28 21.05
N ARG A 435 13.01 6.73 20.71
CA ARG A 435 11.80 5.89 20.70
C ARG A 435 11.60 5.10 19.42
N LEU A 436 12.33 5.44 18.35
CA LEU A 436 12.28 4.75 17.07
C LEU A 436 12.79 3.32 17.20
N ASP A 437 12.30 2.42 16.36
CA ASP A 437 12.91 1.12 16.18
C ASP A 437 14.24 1.25 15.40
N ASP A 438 14.97 0.15 15.28
CA ASP A 438 16.31 0.21 14.71
C ASP A 438 16.30 0.45 13.19
N LEU A 439 15.28 -0.02 12.48
CA LEU A 439 15.09 0.28 11.05
C LEU A 439 14.86 1.78 10.83
N CYS A 440 13.96 2.39 11.61
CA CYS A 440 13.69 3.82 11.53
C CYS A 440 14.90 4.65 11.97
N LYS A 441 15.63 4.25 13.04
CA LYS A 441 16.87 4.94 13.43
C LYS A 441 17.89 4.96 12.30
N LEU A 442 18.11 3.81 11.66
CA LEU A 442 19.05 3.67 10.56
C LEU A 442 18.64 4.54 9.36
N GLY A 443 17.37 4.43 8.93
CA GLY A 443 16.85 5.19 7.81
C GLY A 443 16.87 6.70 8.05
N VAL A 444 16.49 7.15 9.26
CA VAL A 444 16.51 8.57 9.63
C VAL A 444 17.93 9.12 9.65
N VAL A 445 18.91 8.41 10.27
CA VAL A 445 20.31 8.86 10.26
C VAL A 445 20.82 8.99 8.83
N ALA A 446 20.58 7.98 7.98
CA ALA A 446 21.02 8.01 6.60
C ALA A 446 20.38 9.17 5.82
N ALA A 447 19.07 9.37 5.97
CA ALA A 447 18.33 10.43 5.28
C ALA A 447 18.78 11.84 5.73
N GLU A 448 18.92 12.08 7.01
CA GLU A 448 19.36 13.37 7.56
C GLU A 448 20.80 13.73 7.16
N VAL A 449 21.72 12.73 7.17
CA VAL A 449 23.08 12.93 6.66
C VAL A 449 23.06 13.21 5.17
N LEU A 450 22.23 12.51 4.38
CA LEU A 450 22.14 12.72 2.94
C LEU A 450 21.58 14.10 2.59
N LEU A 451 20.59 14.57 3.34
CA LEU A 451 19.88 15.83 3.11
C LEU A 451 20.56 17.05 3.74
N ASP A 452 21.60 16.85 4.57
CA ASP A 452 22.30 17.95 5.22
C ASP A 452 22.78 19.01 4.21
N GLY A 453 22.36 20.27 4.39
CA GLY A 453 22.64 21.37 3.47
C GLY A 453 21.80 21.40 2.19
N ILE A 454 20.79 20.51 2.04
CA ILE A 454 19.87 20.48 0.89
C ILE A 454 18.52 21.08 1.30
N ALA A 455 18.09 22.15 0.65
CA ALA A 455 16.78 22.75 0.89
C ALA A 455 15.70 21.98 0.10
N VAL A 456 14.64 21.59 0.80
CA VAL A 456 13.42 21.04 0.18
C VAL A 456 12.45 22.18 -0.07
N GLU A 457 12.36 22.66 -1.32
CA GLU A 457 11.49 23.77 -1.70
C GLU A 457 10.00 23.34 -1.79
N ASP A 458 9.75 22.18 -2.37
CA ASP A 458 8.42 21.58 -2.49
C ASP A 458 8.44 20.11 -2.09
N GLY A 459 7.89 19.80 -0.92
CA GLY A 459 7.82 18.44 -0.40
C GLY A 459 7.01 17.48 -1.27
N TYR A 460 6.03 17.96 -2.04
CA TYR A 460 5.25 17.12 -2.97
C TYR A 460 6.04 16.69 -4.21
N ARG A 461 7.14 17.38 -4.51
CA ARG A 461 8.04 17.07 -5.63
C ARG A 461 9.24 16.22 -5.21
N PHE A 462 9.24 15.72 -3.97
CA PHE A 462 10.30 14.89 -3.42
C PHE A 462 9.79 13.49 -3.13
N ALA A 463 10.34 12.49 -3.81
CA ALA A 463 10.02 11.07 -3.61
C ALA A 463 10.99 10.39 -2.65
N VAL A 464 10.50 9.40 -1.89
CA VAL A 464 11.32 8.54 -1.02
C VAL A 464 11.01 7.07 -1.33
N LEU A 465 11.99 6.35 -1.87
CA LEU A 465 11.88 4.96 -2.27
C LEU A 465 12.92 4.13 -1.55
N LEU A 466 12.51 3.31 -0.61
CA LEU A 466 13.42 2.44 0.14
C LEU A 466 13.06 0.97 -0.03
N GLY A 467 14.08 0.12 0.11
CA GLY A 467 13.89 -1.33 0.11
C GLY A 467 14.80 -2.04 1.08
N ASN A 468 14.40 -3.27 1.44
CA ASN A 468 15.21 -4.22 2.20
C ASN A 468 14.77 -5.67 1.96
N GLU A 469 15.49 -6.61 2.54
CA GLU A 469 15.19 -8.05 2.42
C GLU A 469 14.28 -8.57 3.54
N TRP A 470 14.45 -8.04 4.77
CA TRP A 470 13.84 -8.62 5.96
C TRP A 470 12.55 -7.92 6.41
N GLY A 471 12.15 -6.85 5.71
CA GLY A 471 10.98 -6.06 6.12
C GLY A 471 11.21 -5.42 7.49
N SER A 472 10.30 -5.68 8.41
CA SER A 472 10.32 -5.21 9.82
C SER A 472 10.54 -6.35 10.81
N GLU A 473 11.27 -7.39 10.44
CA GLU A 473 11.38 -8.64 11.21
C GLU A 473 11.74 -8.45 12.71
N GLN A 474 12.65 -7.51 13.02
CA GLN A 474 13.01 -7.24 14.41
C GLN A 474 11.83 -6.71 15.22
N SER A 475 11.06 -5.78 14.64
CA SER A 475 9.86 -5.22 15.26
C SER A 475 8.72 -6.25 15.29
N ASP A 476 8.64 -7.14 14.30
CA ASP A 476 7.69 -8.25 14.28
C ASP A 476 7.95 -9.22 15.44
N LYS A 477 9.20 -9.65 15.64
CA LYS A 477 9.62 -10.49 16.76
C LYS A 477 9.31 -9.82 18.10
N ARG A 478 9.63 -8.54 18.23
CA ARG A 478 9.36 -7.76 19.45
C ARG A 478 7.88 -7.66 19.75
N HIS A 479 7.04 -7.43 18.72
CA HIS A 479 5.60 -7.39 18.89
C HIS A 479 5.02 -8.73 19.34
N TRP A 480 5.46 -9.83 18.71
CA TRP A 480 5.01 -11.17 19.07
C TRP A 480 5.44 -11.55 20.50
N GLN A 481 6.67 -11.28 20.87
CA GLN A 481 7.16 -11.49 22.25
C GLN A 481 6.35 -10.67 23.26
N TYR A 482 6.04 -9.41 22.94
CA TYR A 482 5.23 -8.56 23.81
C TYR A 482 3.81 -9.13 23.99
N LEU A 483 3.19 -9.62 22.93
CA LEU A 483 1.89 -10.28 23.00
C LEU A 483 1.92 -11.53 23.89
N GLN A 484 2.94 -12.36 23.76
CA GLN A 484 3.10 -13.56 24.58
C GLN A 484 3.32 -13.23 26.06
N GLU A 485 4.08 -12.17 26.35
CA GLU A 485 4.40 -11.78 27.74
C GLU A 485 3.24 -11.10 28.45
N TYR A 486 2.52 -10.18 27.75
CA TYR A 486 1.52 -9.32 28.38
C TYR A 486 0.07 -9.67 28.01
N GLY A 487 -0.17 -10.56 27.07
CA GLY A 487 -1.50 -10.96 26.62
C GLY A 487 -2.29 -9.85 25.90
N SER A 488 -1.61 -8.76 25.51
CA SER A 488 -2.22 -7.62 24.80
C SER A 488 -1.17 -6.87 23.97
N ALA A 489 -1.58 -6.24 22.88
CA ALA A 489 -0.67 -5.50 22.02
C ALA A 489 -0.33 -4.10 22.54
N SER A 490 0.91 -3.68 22.30
CA SER A 490 1.34 -2.28 22.46
C SER A 490 1.24 -1.54 21.11
N PRO A 491 0.41 -0.48 20.99
CA PRO A 491 0.35 0.32 19.77
C PRO A 491 1.68 0.87 19.31
N SER A 492 2.51 1.30 20.28
CA SER A 492 3.84 1.86 20.02
C SER A 492 4.86 0.83 19.51
N VAL A 493 4.63 -0.48 19.72
CA VAL A 493 5.44 -1.54 19.15
C VAL A 493 4.85 -2.00 17.81
N PHE A 494 3.53 -2.18 17.77
CA PHE A 494 2.85 -2.68 16.58
C PHE A 494 3.02 -1.79 15.35
N VAL A 495 3.02 -0.46 15.51
CA VAL A 495 3.18 0.44 14.35
C VAL A 495 4.47 0.20 13.59
N TYR A 496 5.56 -0.14 14.29
CA TYR A 496 6.87 -0.43 13.68
C TYR A 496 6.95 -1.82 13.02
N THR A 497 5.92 -2.64 13.14
CA THR A 497 5.87 -3.89 12.38
C THR A 497 5.58 -3.68 10.88
N LEU A 498 5.34 -2.46 10.43
CA LEU A 498 5.17 -2.11 9.01
C LEU A 498 6.49 -1.55 8.46
N PRO A 499 7.09 -2.18 7.43
CA PRO A 499 8.39 -1.75 6.90
C PRO A 499 8.39 -0.31 6.40
N SER A 500 7.28 0.17 5.84
CA SER A 500 7.13 1.53 5.32
C SER A 500 7.16 2.64 6.37
N ILE A 501 7.13 2.31 7.67
CA ILE A 501 7.19 3.34 8.74
C ILE A 501 8.52 4.09 8.71
N VAL A 502 9.62 3.47 8.31
CA VAL A 502 10.89 4.18 8.12
C VAL A 502 10.76 5.32 7.10
N VAL A 503 10.04 5.08 5.99
CA VAL A 503 9.76 6.13 4.99
C VAL A 503 8.89 7.22 5.59
N GLY A 504 7.85 6.85 6.35
CA GLY A 504 6.98 7.80 7.06
C GLY A 504 7.77 8.69 8.04
N GLU A 505 8.66 8.12 8.86
CA GLU A 505 9.51 8.88 9.79
C GLU A 505 10.45 9.86 9.05
N ILE A 506 11.04 9.44 7.94
CA ILE A 506 11.86 10.31 7.08
C ILE A 506 11.00 11.45 6.52
N CYS A 507 9.82 11.15 6.01
CA CYS A 507 8.89 12.14 5.47
C CYS A 507 8.47 13.17 6.53
N ILE A 508 8.10 12.72 7.74
CA ILE A 508 7.68 13.59 8.85
C ILE A 508 8.79 14.56 9.25
N ARG A 509 10.04 14.07 9.37
CA ARG A 509 11.18 14.87 9.83
C ARG A 509 11.63 15.92 8.83
N ASN A 510 11.47 15.63 7.53
CA ASN A 510 11.97 16.45 6.45
C ASN A 510 10.88 17.17 5.65
N GLY A 511 9.60 17.04 6.03
CA GLY A 511 8.48 17.66 5.31
C GLY A 511 8.30 17.13 3.90
N LEU A 512 8.67 15.85 3.63
CA LEU A 512 8.58 15.23 2.31
C LEU A 512 7.17 14.66 2.10
N LYS A 513 6.47 15.13 1.08
CA LYS A 513 5.04 14.85 0.86
C LYS A 513 4.73 14.15 -0.46
N GLY A 514 5.74 13.83 -1.25
CA GLY A 514 5.59 13.18 -2.56
C GLY A 514 5.45 11.66 -2.46
N ASP A 515 5.77 10.99 -3.58
CA ASP A 515 5.72 9.52 -3.66
C ASP A 515 6.60 8.89 -2.57
N ASN A 516 6.03 7.91 -1.88
CA ASN A 516 6.66 7.26 -0.75
C ASN A 516 6.33 5.77 -0.81
N THR A 517 7.31 4.96 -1.24
CA THR A 517 7.11 3.53 -1.49
C THR A 517 8.20 2.71 -0.83
N PHE A 518 7.78 1.62 -0.17
CA PHE A 518 8.68 0.63 0.41
C PHE A 518 8.52 -0.71 -0.32
N VAL A 519 9.65 -1.26 -0.78
CA VAL A 519 9.71 -2.52 -1.52
C VAL A 519 10.49 -3.55 -0.70
N VAL A 520 9.94 -4.75 -0.52
CA VAL A 520 10.67 -5.85 0.12
C VAL A 520 11.19 -6.78 -0.97
N THR A 521 12.52 -6.84 -1.09
CA THR A 521 13.19 -7.57 -2.17
C THR A 521 14.55 -8.08 -1.69
N ALA A 522 15.13 -9.06 -2.38
CA ALA A 522 16.55 -9.37 -2.19
C ALA A 522 17.43 -8.18 -2.68
N GLU A 523 18.67 -8.08 -2.22
CA GLU A 523 19.59 -7.00 -2.64
C GLU A 523 19.76 -6.95 -4.17
N SER A 524 19.60 -8.10 -4.84
CA SER A 524 19.59 -8.18 -6.32
C SER A 524 18.42 -7.43 -6.98
N GLY A 525 17.37 -7.07 -6.25
CA GLY A 525 16.22 -6.29 -6.74
C GLY A 525 16.37 -4.77 -6.60
N LEU A 526 17.52 -4.29 -6.15
CA LEU A 526 17.81 -2.84 -6.09
C LEU A 526 17.79 -2.15 -7.47
N PRO A 527 18.25 -2.76 -8.57
CA PRO A 527 18.17 -2.14 -9.90
C PRO A 527 16.75 -1.74 -10.29
N GLU A 528 15.74 -2.55 -9.96
CA GLU A 528 14.32 -2.27 -10.23
C GLU A 528 13.84 -1.06 -9.44
N LEU A 529 14.24 -0.93 -8.17
CA LEU A 529 13.92 0.22 -7.34
C LEU A 529 14.55 1.52 -7.88
N TYR A 530 15.82 1.47 -8.31
CA TYR A 530 16.47 2.58 -8.98
C TYR A 530 15.84 2.88 -10.34
N GLY A 531 15.40 1.86 -11.09
CA GLY A 531 14.65 2.00 -12.32
C GLY A 531 13.34 2.77 -12.10
N TYR A 532 12.60 2.43 -11.04
CA TYR A 532 11.38 3.14 -10.68
C TYR A 532 11.65 4.59 -10.26
N ALA A 533 12.70 4.85 -9.48
CA ALA A 533 13.12 6.21 -9.14
C ALA A 533 13.38 7.06 -10.39
N ARG A 534 14.07 6.49 -11.40
CA ARG A 534 14.31 7.18 -12.67
C ARG A 534 13.02 7.48 -13.41
N ILE A 535 12.06 6.53 -13.45
CA ILE A 535 10.74 6.76 -14.06
C ILE A 535 10.05 7.96 -13.40
N LEU A 536 10.06 8.05 -12.07
CA LEU A 536 9.45 9.18 -11.36
C LEU A 536 10.07 10.53 -11.76
N LEU A 537 11.39 10.58 -11.89
CA LEU A 537 12.12 11.79 -12.25
C LEU A 537 12.00 12.12 -13.74
N GLU A 538 12.27 11.16 -14.63
CA GLU A 538 12.25 11.35 -16.07
C GLU A 538 10.86 11.77 -16.58
N GLN A 539 9.80 11.16 -16.03
CA GLN A 539 8.41 11.48 -16.38
C GLN A 539 7.85 12.71 -15.63
N GLY A 540 8.64 13.30 -14.71
CA GLY A 540 8.26 14.51 -14.01
C GLY A 540 7.25 14.32 -12.89
N TYR A 541 7.12 13.15 -12.30
CA TYR A 541 6.34 12.92 -11.08
C TYR A 541 7.02 13.53 -9.85
N ALA A 542 8.35 13.55 -9.84
CA ALA A 542 9.19 14.17 -8.82
C ALA A 542 10.33 14.98 -9.43
N ASP A 543 10.92 15.90 -8.67
CA ASP A 543 12.15 16.63 -9.03
C ASP A 543 13.35 16.06 -8.28
N TYR A 544 13.13 15.49 -7.10
CA TYR A 544 14.12 14.77 -6.32
C TYR A 544 13.58 13.41 -5.90
N CYS A 545 14.47 12.43 -5.80
CA CYS A 545 14.17 11.10 -5.28
C CYS A 545 15.32 10.60 -4.40
N MET A 546 15.01 10.37 -3.12
CA MET A 546 15.87 9.58 -2.24
C MET A 546 15.54 8.12 -2.49
N VAL A 547 16.52 7.33 -2.93
CA VAL A 547 16.33 5.92 -3.27
C VAL A 547 17.47 5.09 -2.72
N GLY A 548 17.17 3.89 -2.19
CA GLY A 548 18.22 2.98 -1.75
C GLY A 548 17.76 1.87 -0.82
N TRP A 549 18.77 1.28 -0.21
CA TRP A 549 18.68 0.16 0.71
C TRP A 549 18.69 0.61 2.16
N CYS A 550 17.82 0.03 2.99
CA CYS A 550 17.79 0.28 4.43
C CYS A 550 17.44 -1.01 5.16
N GLU A 551 18.45 -1.73 5.66
CA GLU A 551 18.33 -3.04 6.32
C GLU A 551 18.90 -2.98 7.73
N ALA A 552 18.05 -3.14 8.74
CA ALA A 552 18.47 -3.20 10.15
C ALA A 552 18.63 -4.62 10.66
N ALA A 553 18.02 -5.61 10.00
CA ALA A 553 18.09 -7.01 10.37
C ALA A 553 19.29 -7.73 9.72
N GLY A 554 19.53 -8.98 10.10
CA GLY A 554 20.62 -9.79 9.57
C GLY A 554 21.97 -9.56 10.24
N ALA A 555 23.05 -10.09 9.63
CA ALA A 555 24.38 -10.09 10.23
C ALA A 555 25.07 -8.71 10.15
N THR A 556 24.72 -7.89 9.17
CA THR A 556 25.35 -6.59 8.89
C THR A 556 24.28 -5.55 8.58
N PRO A 557 23.77 -4.83 9.59
CA PRO A 557 22.84 -3.74 9.35
C PRO A 557 23.52 -2.65 8.48
N LYS A 558 22.79 -2.15 7.46
CA LYS A 558 23.33 -1.22 6.48
C LYS A 558 22.25 -0.33 5.87
N ALA A 559 22.57 0.96 5.67
CA ALA A 559 21.86 1.79 4.71
C ALA A 559 22.82 2.24 3.60
N ASP A 560 22.34 2.19 2.36
CA ASP A 560 23.03 2.71 1.16
C ASP A 560 22.00 3.47 0.32
N MET A 561 22.02 4.79 0.40
CA MET A 561 21.03 5.65 -0.23
C MET A 561 21.68 6.67 -1.16
N ARG A 562 20.97 7.00 -2.23
CA ARG A 562 21.34 8.05 -3.17
C ARG A 562 20.23 9.08 -3.27
N LEU A 563 20.62 10.32 -3.43
CA LEU A 563 19.74 11.40 -3.82
C LEU A 563 19.88 11.65 -5.32
N LEU A 564 18.81 11.37 -6.04
CA LEU A 564 18.70 11.61 -7.46
C LEU A 564 17.92 12.90 -7.71
N LYS A 565 18.31 13.63 -8.77
CA LYS A 565 17.66 14.88 -9.17
C LYS A 565 17.34 14.83 -10.67
N ARG A 566 16.15 15.33 -11.01
CA ARG A 566 15.74 15.58 -12.39
C ARG A 566 16.51 16.76 -12.95
N LEU A 567 17.10 16.60 -14.14
CA LEU A 567 17.77 17.70 -14.83
C LEU A 567 16.74 18.72 -15.34
N ASN A 568 17.03 19.99 -15.12
CA ASN A 568 16.33 21.06 -15.80
C ASN A 568 16.79 21.09 -17.24
N GLY A 569 15.90 20.85 -18.22
CA GLY A 569 16.20 20.91 -19.64
C GLY A 569 16.38 22.34 -20.12
#